data_7ffc8ccb7a030b59eb8b6c92aa2f7226
#
_entry.id   7ffc8ccb7a030b59eb8b6c92aa2f7226
#
_cell.length_a   1.000
_cell.length_b   1.000
_cell.length_c   1.000
_cell.angle_alpha   90.00
_cell.angle_beta   90.00
_cell.angle_gamma   90.00
#
_symmetry.space_group_name_H-M   'P 1'
#
loop_
_entity.id
_entity.type
_entity.pdbx_description
1 polymer ?
#
loop_
_entity_poly.entity_id
_entity_poly.type
_entity_poly.pdbx_seq_one_letter_code
_entity_poly.pdbx_strand_id
1 'polypeptide(L)'
;MGNDRYLSILDEIKKHGGGSDVTKNPNEKVLIIDGLNTFIRVFSVIPTTNDDGIHIGGIVGFLKSVGYAIKMLGPTRTIIVFDGKGGSNRRRKLYPEYKAKRRTKKIRLNRVNEFENMDDERHSMMMQLSRCVEYLETLPVSILSVDSVEADDVIAYIAKQLLPKSNHIIMSTDKDFLQLVSDRISVWSPTKKKLYKPDVVKEEYGVTSKNLLMTRIFDGDVSDN
;
A
#
# COMPACT_ATOMS: atom_id res chain seq x y z
N MET A 1 23.14 35.25 -16.08
CA MET A 1 22.95 35.11 -14.62
C MET A 1 22.04 33.93 -14.18
N GLY A 2 21.43 33.15 -15.06
CA GLY A 2 20.58 32.00 -14.67
C GLY A 2 21.28 30.65 -14.54
N ASN A 3 22.35 30.43 -15.32
CA ASN A 3 23.00 29.11 -15.40
C ASN A 3 23.87 28.77 -14.19
N ASP A 4 24.51 29.76 -13.57
CA ASP A 4 25.45 29.52 -12.45
C ASP A 4 24.74 29.03 -11.19
N ARG A 5 23.50 29.46 -10.97
CA ARG A 5 22.70 29.04 -9.82
C ARG A 5 22.25 27.57 -9.93
N TYR A 6 21.93 27.11 -11.15
CA TYR A 6 21.60 25.69 -11.37
C TYR A 6 22.84 24.81 -11.26
N LEU A 7 23.99 25.26 -11.72
CA LEU A 7 25.24 24.51 -11.61
C LEU A 7 25.67 24.39 -10.13
N SER A 8 25.52 25.45 -9.32
CA SER A 8 25.82 25.39 -7.89
C SER A 8 24.89 24.43 -7.14
N ILE A 9 23.59 24.39 -7.48
CA ILE A 9 22.64 23.45 -6.91
C ILE A 9 22.98 22.00 -7.31
N LEU A 10 23.36 21.76 -8.57
CA LEU A 10 23.81 20.46 -9.03
C LEU A 10 25.09 19.99 -8.35
N ASP A 11 26.01 20.91 -8.07
CA ASP A 11 27.24 20.61 -7.33
C ASP A 11 26.97 20.36 -5.83
N GLU A 12 26.03 21.08 -5.22
CA GLU A 12 25.55 20.77 -3.87
C GLU A 12 24.84 19.40 -3.82
N ILE A 13 23.97 19.10 -4.78
CA ILE A 13 23.32 17.78 -4.87
C ILE A 13 24.37 16.68 -5.05
N LYS A 14 25.40 16.89 -5.89
CA LYS A 14 26.51 15.94 -6.03
C LYS A 14 27.33 15.78 -4.76
N LYS A 15 27.60 16.87 -4.05
CA LYS A 15 28.34 16.85 -2.78
C LYS A 15 27.57 16.16 -1.65
N HIS A 16 26.25 16.31 -1.61
CA HIS A 16 25.40 15.74 -0.58
C HIS A 16 24.74 14.41 -1.01
N GLY A 17 24.65 14.14 -2.32
CA GLY A 17 24.17 12.88 -2.89
C GLY A 17 25.27 11.85 -3.21
N GLY A 18 26.52 12.24 -3.13
CA GLY A 18 27.69 11.43 -3.50
C GLY A 18 28.24 10.54 -2.40
N GLY A 19 27.43 10.02 -1.54
CA GLY A 19 27.85 9.16 -0.45
C GLY A 19 26.92 8.00 -0.16
N SER A 20 26.11 7.55 -1.12
CA SER A 20 25.47 6.24 -0.96
C SER A 20 26.56 5.19 -1.19
N ASP A 21 27.03 4.64 -0.09
CA ASP A 21 27.84 3.43 -0.04
C ASP A 21 27.25 2.42 -1.03
N VAL A 22 27.91 2.25 -2.18
CA VAL A 22 27.52 1.33 -3.25
C VAL A 22 27.53 -0.13 -2.74
N THR A 23 27.96 -0.34 -1.50
CA THR A 23 28.01 -1.63 -0.81
C THR A 23 26.73 -2.00 -0.06
N LYS A 24 25.77 -1.09 0.12
CA LYS A 24 24.52 -1.41 0.81
C LYS A 24 23.63 -2.26 -0.07
N ASN A 25 23.24 -3.43 0.45
CA ASN A 25 22.28 -4.31 -0.22
C ASN A 25 20.97 -3.54 -0.46
N PRO A 26 20.55 -3.31 -1.73
CA PRO A 26 19.32 -2.57 -2.03
C PRO A 26 18.06 -3.24 -1.47
N ASN A 27 18.15 -4.51 -1.11
CA ASN A 27 17.07 -5.29 -0.51
C ASN A 27 17.25 -5.51 1.00
N GLU A 28 18.07 -4.72 1.70
CA GLU A 28 18.25 -4.87 3.13
C GLU A 28 16.95 -4.62 3.90
N LYS A 29 16.25 -3.53 3.57
CA LYS A 29 14.99 -3.14 4.18
C LYS A 29 13.97 -2.75 3.11
N VAL A 30 13.02 -3.63 2.85
CA VAL A 30 12.04 -3.48 1.78
C VAL A 30 10.69 -3.04 2.34
N LEU A 31 10.19 -1.89 1.87
CA LEU A 31 8.83 -1.44 2.12
C LEU A 31 7.93 -1.97 1.00
N ILE A 32 6.94 -2.78 1.36
CA ILE A 32 5.93 -3.31 0.43
C ILE A 32 4.61 -2.64 0.74
N ILE A 33 4.06 -1.90 -0.21
CA ILE A 33 2.83 -1.12 -0.03
C ILE A 33 1.69 -1.82 -0.76
N ASP A 34 0.61 -2.09 -0.04
CA ASP A 34 -0.67 -2.47 -0.61
C ASP A 34 -1.28 -1.23 -1.29
N GLY A 35 -1.16 -1.19 -2.61
CA GLY A 35 -1.46 -0.02 -3.42
C GLY A 35 -2.94 0.34 -3.38
N LEU A 36 -3.81 -0.63 -3.67
CA LEU A 36 -5.25 -0.37 -3.74
C LEU A 36 -5.86 -0.07 -2.36
N ASN A 37 -5.46 -0.79 -1.32
CA ASN A 37 -5.88 -0.51 0.06
C ASN A 37 -5.49 0.91 0.48
N THR A 38 -4.24 1.30 0.21
CA THR A 38 -3.76 2.65 0.52
C THR A 38 -4.52 3.71 -0.26
N PHE A 39 -4.75 3.49 -1.56
CA PHE A 39 -5.44 4.45 -2.42
C PHE A 39 -6.92 4.63 -2.02
N ILE A 40 -7.68 3.55 -1.89
CA ILE A 40 -9.11 3.61 -1.52
C ILE A 40 -9.29 4.32 -0.17
N ARG A 41 -8.44 4.02 0.79
CA ARG A 41 -8.48 4.64 2.12
C ARG A 41 -8.38 6.16 2.06
N VAL A 42 -7.42 6.69 1.29
CA VAL A 42 -7.23 8.15 1.20
C VAL A 42 -8.25 8.81 0.29
N PHE A 43 -8.64 8.16 -0.81
CA PHE A 43 -9.72 8.61 -1.68
C PHE A 43 -11.02 8.83 -0.90
N SER A 44 -11.29 7.95 0.07
CA SER A 44 -12.52 7.98 0.86
C SER A 44 -12.62 9.15 1.84
N VAL A 45 -11.49 9.75 2.27
CA VAL A 45 -11.49 10.70 3.41
C VAL A 45 -10.71 11.99 3.16
N ILE A 46 -9.98 12.13 2.07
CA ILE A 46 -9.20 13.35 1.78
C ILE A 46 -10.03 14.27 0.87
N PRO A 47 -10.44 15.45 1.35
CA PRO A 47 -11.37 16.33 0.62
C PRO A 47 -10.70 17.27 -0.39
N THR A 48 -9.42 17.06 -0.69
CA THR A 48 -8.64 17.97 -1.55
C THR A 48 -9.20 18.01 -2.96
N THR A 49 -9.40 19.24 -3.47
CA THR A 49 -9.77 19.54 -4.86
C THR A 49 -8.63 20.28 -5.57
N ASN A 50 -8.65 20.28 -6.90
CA ASN A 50 -7.84 21.19 -7.72
C ASN A 50 -8.52 22.58 -7.83
N ASP A 51 -7.92 23.48 -8.62
CA ASP A 51 -8.41 24.85 -8.82
C ASP A 51 -9.78 24.89 -9.53
N ASP A 52 -10.14 23.85 -10.28
CA ASP A 52 -11.44 23.69 -10.94
C ASP A 52 -12.50 23.06 -10.02
N GLY A 53 -12.18 22.80 -8.74
CA GLY A 53 -13.07 22.15 -7.79
C GLY A 53 -13.18 20.62 -7.95
N ILE A 54 -12.39 20.01 -8.85
CA ILE A 54 -12.41 18.58 -9.08
C ILE A 54 -11.68 17.86 -7.94
N HIS A 55 -12.29 16.82 -7.37
CA HIS A 55 -11.69 16.01 -6.31
C HIS A 55 -10.40 15.31 -6.79
N ILE A 56 -9.31 15.53 -6.05
CA ILE A 56 -7.99 14.91 -6.28
C ILE A 56 -7.41 14.28 -5.00
N GLY A 57 -8.25 14.07 -3.99
CA GLY A 57 -7.85 13.58 -2.67
C GLY A 57 -7.19 12.21 -2.70
N GLY A 58 -7.55 11.35 -3.65
CA GLY A 58 -6.91 10.05 -3.88
C GLY A 58 -5.43 10.20 -4.25
N ILE A 59 -5.13 11.05 -5.24
CA ILE A 59 -3.75 11.30 -5.70
C ILE A 59 -2.92 11.91 -4.56
N VAL A 60 -3.40 13.03 -4.02
CA VAL A 60 -2.67 13.79 -3.00
C VAL A 60 -2.45 12.95 -1.74
N GLY A 61 -3.49 12.26 -1.29
CA GLY A 61 -3.42 11.42 -0.10
C GLY A 61 -2.51 10.21 -0.28
N PHE A 62 -2.54 9.58 -1.46
CA PHE A 62 -1.70 8.43 -1.77
C PHE A 62 -0.21 8.82 -1.77
N LEU A 63 0.17 9.84 -2.54
CA LEU A 63 1.56 10.30 -2.63
C LEU A 63 2.08 10.77 -1.28
N LYS A 64 1.27 11.50 -0.49
CA LYS A 64 1.63 11.88 0.88
C LYS A 64 1.82 10.67 1.79
N SER A 65 0.96 9.65 1.70
CA SER A 65 1.07 8.42 2.51
C SER A 65 2.33 7.64 2.18
N VAL A 66 2.65 7.48 0.90
CA VAL A 66 3.87 6.81 0.43
C VAL A 66 5.10 7.58 0.87
N GLY A 67 5.15 8.89 0.61
CA GLY A 67 6.28 9.74 1.01
C GLY A 67 6.51 9.75 2.52
N TYR A 68 5.43 9.81 3.31
CA TYR A 68 5.52 9.72 4.77
C TYR A 68 6.09 8.38 5.23
N ALA A 69 5.60 7.26 4.66
CA ALA A 69 6.09 5.93 5.01
C ALA A 69 7.58 5.77 4.66
N ILE A 70 8.00 6.22 3.48
CA ILE A 70 9.42 6.20 3.07
C ILE A 70 10.26 7.01 4.06
N LYS A 71 9.85 8.24 4.38
CA LYS A 71 10.57 9.11 5.33
C LYS A 71 10.68 8.50 6.73
N MET A 72 9.59 7.96 7.24
CA MET A 72 9.52 7.42 8.61
C MET A 72 10.21 6.08 8.77
N LEU A 73 10.09 5.21 7.76
CA LEU A 73 10.56 3.84 7.85
C LEU A 73 11.96 3.65 7.26
N GLY A 74 12.46 4.58 6.44
CA GLY A 74 13.80 4.56 5.86
C GLY A 74 14.10 3.26 5.10
N PRO A 75 13.28 2.81 4.13
CA PRO A 75 13.55 1.60 3.38
C PRO A 75 14.70 1.81 2.40
N THR A 76 15.42 0.73 2.06
CA THR A 76 16.39 0.71 0.96
C THR A 76 15.72 0.47 -0.39
N ARG A 77 14.50 -0.11 -0.39
CA ARG A 77 13.67 -0.34 -1.57
C ARG A 77 12.19 -0.20 -1.23
N THR A 78 11.42 0.37 -2.15
CA THR A 78 9.96 0.45 -2.04
C THR A 78 9.31 -0.27 -3.21
N ILE A 79 8.38 -1.16 -2.91
CA ILE A 79 7.58 -1.92 -3.88
C ILE A 79 6.12 -1.62 -3.61
N ILE A 80 5.38 -1.19 -4.63
CA ILE A 80 3.95 -0.92 -4.54
C ILE A 80 3.23 -1.99 -5.35
N VAL A 81 2.33 -2.72 -4.70
CA VAL A 81 1.64 -3.86 -5.30
C VAL A 81 0.18 -3.51 -5.50
N PHE A 82 -0.31 -3.70 -6.71
CA PHE A 82 -1.72 -3.57 -7.06
C PHE A 82 -2.30 -4.94 -7.44
N ASP A 83 -3.63 -5.08 -7.26
CA ASP A 83 -4.33 -6.27 -7.74
C ASP A 83 -4.18 -6.43 -9.26
N GLY A 84 -3.92 -7.65 -9.69
CA GLY A 84 -3.88 -7.98 -11.11
C GLY A 84 -5.27 -8.09 -11.72
N LYS A 85 -5.34 -7.95 -13.04
CA LYS A 85 -6.59 -8.15 -13.78
C LYS A 85 -7.17 -9.54 -13.46
N GLY A 86 -8.38 -9.57 -12.91
CA GLY A 86 -9.02 -10.82 -12.53
C GLY A 86 -8.43 -11.50 -11.28
N GLY A 87 -7.73 -10.77 -10.40
CA GLY A 87 -7.03 -11.29 -9.22
C GLY A 87 -7.86 -12.26 -8.37
N SER A 88 -9.13 -11.94 -8.13
CA SER A 88 -10.02 -12.80 -7.33
C SER A 88 -10.64 -13.99 -8.09
N ASN A 89 -10.35 -14.16 -9.40
CA ASN A 89 -10.98 -15.22 -10.20
C ASN A 89 -10.67 -16.63 -9.70
N ARG A 90 -9.43 -16.87 -9.24
CA ARG A 90 -9.03 -18.16 -8.69
C ARG A 90 -9.82 -18.50 -7.44
N ARG A 91 -9.98 -17.57 -6.49
CA ARG A 91 -10.75 -17.78 -5.27
C ARG A 91 -12.23 -17.98 -5.56
N ARG A 92 -12.80 -17.26 -6.53
CA ARG A 92 -14.20 -17.43 -6.96
C ARG A 92 -14.47 -18.77 -7.64
N LYS A 93 -13.50 -19.34 -8.36
CA LYS A 93 -13.63 -20.70 -8.90
C LYS A 93 -13.72 -21.74 -7.80
N LEU A 94 -13.00 -21.56 -6.69
CA LEU A 94 -13.03 -22.44 -5.53
C LEU A 94 -14.25 -22.20 -4.64
N TYR A 95 -14.63 -20.93 -4.48
CA TYR A 95 -15.75 -20.49 -3.64
C TYR A 95 -16.50 -19.35 -4.32
N PRO A 96 -17.63 -19.64 -5.04
CA PRO A 96 -18.35 -18.64 -5.84
C PRO A 96 -18.86 -17.43 -5.03
N GLU A 97 -19.14 -17.62 -3.75
CA GLU A 97 -19.61 -16.57 -2.83
C GLU A 97 -18.49 -15.64 -2.34
N TYR A 98 -17.23 -15.91 -2.68
CA TYR A 98 -16.10 -15.08 -2.29
C TYR A 98 -16.31 -13.62 -2.70
N LYS A 99 -16.32 -12.73 -1.70
CA LYS A 99 -16.58 -11.28 -1.86
C LYS A 99 -17.92 -10.97 -2.59
N ALA A 100 -18.92 -11.86 -2.56
CA ALA A 100 -20.20 -11.67 -3.26
C ALA A 100 -20.95 -10.44 -2.72
N LYS A 101 -20.97 -10.23 -1.41
CA LYS A 101 -21.63 -9.09 -0.77
C LYS A 101 -21.03 -7.74 -1.21
N ARG A 102 -19.73 -7.68 -1.53
CA ARG A 102 -19.08 -6.43 -2.02
C ARG A 102 -19.55 -6.04 -3.41
N ARG A 103 -20.07 -6.99 -4.22
CA ARG A 103 -20.60 -6.74 -5.58
C ARG A 103 -22.04 -6.29 -5.57
N THR A 104 -22.82 -6.74 -4.60
CA THR A 104 -24.26 -6.44 -4.52
C THR A 104 -24.53 -5.13 -3.78
N LYS A 105 -23.70 -4.75 -2.84
CA LYS A 105 -23.81 -3.46 -2.13
C LYS A 105 -23.13 -2.35 -2.94
N LYS A 106 -23.95 -1.54 -3.61
CA LYS A 106 -23.52 -0.26 -4.16
C LYS A 106 -23.34 0.72 -2.99
N ILE A 107 -22.14 0.79 -2.42
CA ILE A 107 -21.83 1.71 -1.32
C ILE A 107 -20.90 2.79 -1.86
N ARG A 108 -21.24 4.06 -1.60
CA ARG A 108 -20.32 5.18 -1.85
C ARG A 108 -19.06 5.00 -1.01
N LEU A 109 -17.90 5.09 -1.65
CA LEU A 109 -16.60 4.98 -1.00
C LEU A 109 -16.14 6.33 -0.44
N ASN A 110 -16.36 7.41 -1.21
CA ASN A 110 -15.99 8.75 -0.80
C ASN A 110 -17.02 9.30 0.19
N ARG A 111 -16.53 9.83 1.32
CA ARG A 111 -17.35 10.30 2.45
C ARG A 111 -17.30 11.82 2.64
N VAL A 112 -16.49 12.50 1.86
CA VAL A 112 -16.14 13.91 2.08
C VAL A 112 -16.46 14.81 0.89
N ASN A 113 -16.70 14.23 -0.29
CA ASN A 113 -17.09 14.96 -1.49
C ASN A 113 -18.40 14.43 -2.03
N GLU A 114 -19.17 15.32 -2.64
CA GLU A 114 -20.39 14.98 -3.34
C GLU A 114 -20.08 14.64 -4.79
N PHE A 115 -20.56 13.49 -5.24
CA PHE A 115 -20.55 13.04 -6.62
C PHE A 115 -22.00 12.96 -7.08
N GLU A 116 -22.29 13.28 -8.33
CA GLU A 116 -23.65 13.23 -8.87
C GLU A 116 -24.27 11.84 -8.70
N ASN A 117 -23.48 10.81 -8.99
CA ASN A 117 -23.89 9.43 -8.86
C ASN A 117 -22.70 8.52 -8.57
N MET A 118 -22.93 7.21 -8.46
CA MET A 118 -21.86 6.26 -8.16
C MET A 118 -20.93 5.97 -9.33
N ASP A 119 -21.41 6.16 -10.56
CA ASP A 119 -20.57 5.94 -11.74
C ASP A 119 -19.61 7.11 -11.91
N ASP A 120 -20.02 8.33 -11.57
CA ASP A 120 -19.16 9.51 -11.50
C ASP A 120 -18.06 9.36 -10.43
N GLU A 121 -18.43 8.95 -9.22
CA GLU A 121 -17.46 8.62 -8.16
C GLU A 121 -16.45 7.57 -8.63
N ARG A 122 -16.94 6.50 -9.26
CA ARG A 122 -16.10 5.42 -9.77
C ARG A 122 -15.18 5.90 -10.89
N HIS A 123 -15.70 6.72 -11.80
CA HIS A 123 -14.89 7.33 -12.87
C HIS A 123 -13.78 8.20 -12.28
N SER A 124 -14.11 9.10 -11.35
CA SER A 124 -13.13 9.93 -10.64
C SER A 124 -12.07 9.09 -9.94
N MET A 125 -12.48 8.02 -9.25
CA MET A 125 -11.55 7.11 -8.58
C MET A 125 -10.58 6.46 -9.56
N MET A 126 -11.08 5.95 -10.69
CA MET A 126 -10.26 5.28 -11.70
C MET A 126 -9.28 6.24 -12.38
N MET A 127 -9.73 7.44 -12.71
CA MET A 127 -8.89 8.49 -13.29
C MET A 127 -7.77 8.90 -12.33
N GLN A 128 -8.07 9.06 -11.06
CA GLN A 128 -7.07 9.40 -10.05
C GLN A 128 -6.09 8.25 -9.82
N LEU A 129 -6.55 7.00 -9.82
CA LEU A 129 -5.68 5.83 -9.68
C LEU A 129 -4.72 5.70 -10.87
N SER A 130 -5.23 5.86 -12.10
CA SER A 130 -4.39 5.87 -13.31
C SER A 130 -3.31 6.95 -13.22
N ARG A 131 -3.70 8.16 -12.85
CA ARG A 131 -2.75 9.27 -12.69
C ARG A 131 -1.73 9.02 -11.58
N CYS A 132 -2.12 8.36 -10.49
CA CYS A 132 -1.17 7.93 -9.46
C CYS A 132 -0.12 6.98 -10.02
N VAL A 133 -0.52 5.98 -10.82
CA VAL A 133 0.42 5.03 -11.43
C VAL A 133 1.40 5.77 -12.34
N GLU A 134 0.93 6.68 -13.19
CA GLU A 134 1.79 7.50 -14.05
C GLU A 134 2.83 8.30 -13.24
N TYR A 135 2.45 8.90 -12.12
CA TYR A 135 3.40 9.58 -11.23
C TYR A 135 4.40 8.61 -10.60
N LEU A 136 3.94 7.44 -10.16
CA LEU A 136 4.81 6.45 -9.54
C LEU A 136 5.87 5.90 -10.51
N GLU A 137 5.55 5.81 -11.81
CA GLU A 137 6.51 5.40 -12.85
C GLU A 137 7.69 6.38 -13.00
N THR A 138 7.52 7.63 -12.58
CA THR A 138 8.60 8.64 -12.58
C THR A 138 9.44 8.63 -11.31
N LEU A 139 9.06 7.85 -10.31
CA LEU A 139 9.73 7.79 -9.00
C LEU A 139 10.61 6.53 -8.87
N PRO A 140 11.62 6.54 -8.00
CA PRO A 140 12.49 5.38 -7.77
C PRO A 140 11.80 4.31 -6.90
N VAL A 141 10.61 3.87 -7.31
CA VAL A 141 9.83 2.80 -6.70
C VAL A 141 9.56 1.69 -7.72
N SER A 142 9.37 0.47 -7.25
CA SER A 142 8.94 -0.63 -8.11
C SER A 142 7.42 -0.77 -8.03
N ILE A 143 6.74 -0.81 -9.18
CA ILE A 143 5.30 -1.08 -9.24
C ILE A 143 5.11 -2.50 -9.74
N LEU A 144 4.23 -3.25 -9.11
CA LEU A 144 3.97 -4.64 -9.43
C LEU A 144 2.47 -4.93 -9.44
N SER A 145 2.03 -5.60 -10.49
CA SER A 145 0.68 -6.16 -10.63
C SER A 145 0.81 -7.48 -11.38
N VAL A 146 0.19 -8.55 -10.88
CA VAL A 146 0.27 -9.89 -11.48
C VAL A 146 -1.14 -10.34 -11.85
N ASP A 147 -1.38 -10.56 -13.13
CA ASP A 147 -2.70 -10.99 -13.63
C ASP A 147 -3.18 -12.27 -12.96
N SER A 148 -4.46 -12.30 -12.65
CA SER A 148 -5.14 -13.41 -11.97
C SER A 148 -4.67 -13.68 -10.53
N VAL A 149 -3.88 -12.78 -9.93
CA VAL A 149 -3.42 -12.86 -8.54
C VAL A 149 -3.85 -11.61 -7.77
N GLU A 150 -4.33 -11.78 -6.55
CA GLU A 150 -4.62 -10.65 -5.65
C GLU A 150 -3.31 -10.06 -5.07
N ALA A 151 -3.30 -8.76 -4.80
CA ALA A 151 -2.13 -8.08 -4.23
C ALA A 151 -1.63 -8.74 -2.94
N ASP A 152 -2.55 -9.23 -2.10
CA ASP A 152 -2.22 -9.89 -0.83
C ASP A 152 -1.32 -11.11 -1.02
N ASP A 153 -1.61 -11.94 -2.04
CA ASP A 153 -0.82 -13.13 -2.35
C ASP A 153 0.57 -12.74 -2.87
N VAL A 154 0.64 -11.70 -3.72
CA VAL A 154 1.91 -11.19 -4.26
C VAL A 154 2.76 -10.61 -3.13
N ILE A 155 2.20 -9.80 -2.25
CA ILE A 155 2.88 -9.20 -1.09
C ILE A 155 3.42 -10.32 -0.18
N ALA A 156 2.58 -11.31 0.14
CA ALA A 156 2.99 -12.45 0.96
C ALA A 156 4.13 -13.25 0.30
N TYR A 157 4.06 -13.47 -1.01
CA TYR A 157 5.09 -14.16 -1.77
C TYR A 157 6.43 -13.41 -1.75
N ILE A 158 6.41 -12.09 -1.99
CA ILE A 158 7.62 -11.26 -1.94
C ILE A 158 8.27 -11.35 -0.56
N ALA A 159 7.49 -11.16 0.50
CA ALA A 159 8.01 -11.12 1.86
C ALA A 159 8.52 -12.47 2.37
N LYS A 160 7.90 -13.58 1.96
CA LYS A 160 8.25 -14.93 2.45
C LYS A 160 9.22 -15.68 1.56
N GLN A 161 9.08 -15.56 0.23
CA GLN A 161 9.73 -16.45 -0.73
C GLN A 161 10.75 -15.72 -1.61
N LEU A 162 10.36 -14.57 -2.20
CA LEU A 162 11.19 -13.92 -3.22
C LEU A 162 12.43 -13.26 -2.62
N LEU A 163 12.28 -12.61 -1.47
CA LEU A 163 13.38 -11.90 -0.78
C LEU A 163 13.57 -12.44 0.65
N PRO A 164 13.96 -13.72 0.82
CA PRO A 164 13.95 -14.39 2.13
C PRO A 164 14.99 -13.86 3.12
N LYS A 165 16.00 -13.11 2.65
CA LYS A 165 17.07 -12.53 3.48
C LYS A 165 16.83 -11.06 3.85
N SER A 166 15.77 -10.45 3.33
CA SER A 166 15.45 -9.05 3.54
C SER A 166 14.60 -8.83 4.78
N ASN A 167 14.70 -7.65 5.39
CA ASN A 167 13.73 -7.17 6.35
C ASN A 167 12.58 -6.50 5.61
N HIS A 168 11.36 -6.89 5.89
CA HIS A 168 10.17 -6.39 5.21
C HIS A 168 9.29 -5.56 6.14
N ILE A 169 8.76 -4.47 5.60
CA ILE A 169 7.68 -3.73 6.22
C ILE A 169 6.52 -3.71 5.24
N ILE A 170 5.42 -4.37 5.57
CA ILE A 170 4.19 -4.34 4.77
C ILE A 170 3.35 -3.17 5.24
N MET A 171 3.01 -2.24 4.36
CA MET A 171 2.13 -1.12 4.64
C MET A 171 0.72 -1.43 4.14
N SER A 172 -0.18 -1.73 5.05
CA SER A 172 -1.61 -1.96 4.79
C SER A 172 -2.43 -1.73 6.05
N THR A 173 -3.74 -1.48 5.89
CA THR A 173 -4.71 -1.50 6.98
C THR A 173 -5.36 -2.86 7.17
N ASP A 174 -5.08 -3.79 6.25
CA ASP A 174 -5.61 -5.14 6.32
C ASP A 174 -4.91 -5.94 7.44
N LYS A 175 -5.72 -6.45 8.36
CA LYS A 175 -5.23 -7.24 9.49
C LYS A 175 -4.76 -8.64 9.08
N ASP A 176 -5.11 -9.09 7.87
CA ASP A 176 -4.69 -10.38 7.37
C ASP A 176 -3.18 -10.50 7.24
N PHE A 177 -2.50 -9.38 6.97
CA PHE A 177 -1.05 -9.34 6.95
C PHE A 177 -0.39 -9.58 8.32
N LEU A 178 -1.11 -9.42 9.43
CA LEU A 178 -0.55 -9.64 10.77
C LEU A 178 -0.12 -11.10 11.00
N GLN A 179 -0.71 -12.06 10.27
CA GLN A 179 -0.29 -13.46 10.29
C GLN A 179 1.12 -13.68 9.70
N LEU A 180 1.62 -12.73 8.91
CA LEU A 180 2.95 -12.78 8.30
C LEU A 180 4.05 -12.24 9.20
N VAL A 181 3.68 -11.52 10.28
CA VAL A 181 4.63 -10.87 11.18
C VAL A 181 5.59 -11.89 11.79
N SER A 182 6.88 -11.58 11.74
CA SER A 182 7.99 -12.39 12.23
C SER A 182 9.18 -11.49 12.57
N ASP A 183 10.31 -12.06 12.95
CA ASP A 183 11.53 -11.28 13.26
C ASP A 183 11.98 -10.38 12.10
N ARG A 184 11.69 -10.76 10.85
CA ARG A 184 12.08 -10.01 9.66
C ARG A 184 10.92 -9.41 8.87
N ILE A 185 9.66 -9.67 9.23
CA ILE A 185 8.46 -9.12 8.58
C ILE A 185 7.67 -8.36 9.63
N SER A 186 7.46 -7.07 9.40
CA SER A 186 6.62 -6.20 10.21
C SER A 186 5.48 -5.65 9.37
N VAL A 187 4.39 -5.22 10.01
CA VAL A 187 3.26 -4.55 9.34
C VAL A 187 3.12 -3.14 9.87
N TRP A 188 3.14 -2.17 8.99
CA TRP A 188 2.88 -0.77 9.30
C TRP A 188 1.42 -0.42 9.00
N SER A 189 0.68 -0.04 10.03
CA SER A 189 -0.69 0.49 9.89
C SER A 189 -0.65 2.02 9.76
N PRO A 190 -0.93 2.59 8.58
CA PRO A 190 -0.86 4.04 8.38
C PRO A 190 -1.97 4.80 9.12
N THR A 191 -3.11 4.16 9.40
CA THR A 191 -4.21 4.75 10.18
C THR A 191 -3.91 4.82 11.66
N LYS A 192 -3.38 3.75 12.23
CA LYS A 192 -3.00 3.68 13.64
C LYS A 192 -1.63 4.31 13.90
N LYS A 193 -0.84 4.60 12.85
CA LYS A 193 0.58 5.00 12.93
C LYS A 193 1.39 4.04 13.82
N LYS A 194 1.12 2.73 13.69
CA LYS A 194 1.66 1.67 14.54
C LYS A 194 2.38 0.63 13.70
N LEU A 195 3.58 0.26 14.15
CA LEU A 195 4.37 -0.82 13.56
C LEU A 195 4.13 -2.11 14.37
N TYR A 196 3.55 -3.10 13.73
CA TYR A 196 3.31 -4.41 14.32
C TYR A 196 4.53 -5.29 14.13
N LYS A 197 5.15 -5.65 15.26
CA LYS A 197 6.18 -6.67 15.42
C LYS A 197 5.59 -7.84 16.22
N PRO A 198 6.30 -8.98 16.38
CA PRO A 198 5.75 -10.15 17.06
C PRO A 198 5.23 -9.91 18.48
N ASP A 199 5.95 -9.10 19.26
CA ASP A 199 5.58 -8.67 20.62
C ASP A 199 4.29 -7.85 20.64
N VAL A 200 4.18 -6.88 19.73
CA VAL A 200 3.01 -6.00 19.60
C VAL A 200 1.76 -6.78 19.16
N VAL A 201 1.92 -7.77 18.25
CA VAL A 201 0.81 -8.65 17.87
C VAL A 201 0.36 -9.49 19.05
N LYS A 202 1.29 -10.07 19.80
CA LYS A 202 0.97 -10.88 20.98
C LYS A 202 0.28 -10.07 22.08
N GLU A 203 0.73 -8.82 22.30
CA GLU A 203 0.13 -7.92 23.28
C GLU A 203 -1.31 -7.53 22.88
N GLU A 204 -1.54 -7.15 21.60
CA GLU A 204 -2.86 -6.65 21.14
C GLU A 204 -3.90 -7.75 20.92
N TYR A 205 -3.46 -8.95 20.49
CA TYR A 205 -4.36 -10.04 20.10
C TYR A 205 -4.33 -11.25 21.05
N GLY A 206 -3.45 -11.27 22.05
CA GLY A 206 -3.31 -12.37 23.02
C GLY A 206 -2.66 -13.64 22.44
N VAL A 207 -2.39 -13.67 21.13
CA VAL A 207 -1.82 -14.82 20.41
C VAL A 207 -0.65 -14.41 19.54
N THR A 208 0.19 -15.38 19.18
CA THR A 208 1.28 -15.14 18.24
C THR A 208 0.74 -14.96 16.81
N SER A 209 1.48 -14.27 15.96
CA SER A 209 1.12 -14.08 14.54
C SER A 209 0.79 -15.39 13.82
N LYS A 210 1.48 -16.49 14.16
CA LYS A 210 1.24 -17.83 13.58
C LYS A 210 -0.15 -18.38 13.93
N ASN A 211 -0.68 -18.00 15.09
CA ASN A 211 -1.94 -18.51 15.60
C ASN A 211 -3.13 -17.58 15.27
N LEU A 212 -2.89 -16.38 14.72
CA LEU A 212 -3.96 -15.44 14.35
C LEU A 212 -4.97 -16.04 13.39
N LEU A 213 -4.51 -16.84 12.40
CA LEU A 213 -5.39 -17.52 11.47
C LEU A 213 -6.32 -18.50 12.19
N MET A 214 -5.78 -19.27 13.14
CA MET A 214 -6.58 -20.23 13.92
C MET A 214 -7.62 -19.50 14.77
N THR A 215 -7.24 -18.42 15.44
CA THR A 215 -8.17 -17.58 16.19
C THR A 215 -9.34 -17.11 15.33
N ARG A 216 -9.06 -16.61 14.10
CA ARG A 216 -10.11 -16.18 13.18
C ARG A 216 -11.01 -17.31 12.67
N ILE A 217 -10.47 -18.52 12.51
CA ILE A 217 -11.27 -19.70 12.14
C ILE A 217 -12.27 -20.04 13.25
N PHE A 218 -11.88 -19.92 14.53
CA PHE A 218 -12.75 -20.25 15.65
C PHE A 218 -13.71 -19.10 16.01
N ASP A 219 -13.22 -17.87 16.00
CA ASP A 219 -14.02 -16.70 16.41
C ASP A 219 -14.86 -16.12 15.25
N GLY A 220 -14.54 -16.50 14.02
CA GLY A 220 -15.08 -15.89 12.79
C GLY A 220 -14.42 -14.56 12.46
N ASP A 221 -14.61 -14.07 11.24
CA ASP A 221 -14.20 -12.73 10.82
C ASP A 221 -15.42 -11.86 10.50
N VAL A 222 -15.61 -10.82 11.31
CA VAL A 222 -16.75 -9.88 11.18
C VAL A 222 -16.73 -9.12 9.86
N SER A 223 -15.56 -9.05 9.19
CA SER A 223 -15.41 -8.31 7.92
C SER A 223 -16.02 -9.03 6.72
N ASP A 224 -16.17 -10.34 6.80
CA ASP A 224 -16.66 -11.17 5.70
C ASP A 224 -18.12 -11.63 5.87
N ASN A 225 -18.79 -11.32 6.99
CA ASN A 225 -20.18 -11.69 7.29
C ASN A 225 -21.18 -10.53 7.15
#